data_1338063c92a4eacbf2b167a2aa5a221e
#
_entry.id   1338063c92a4eacbf2b167a2aa5a221e
#
_cell.length_a   1.000
_cell.length_b   1.000
_cell.length_c   1.000
_cell.angle_alpha   90.00
_cell.angle_beta   90.00
_cell.angle_gamma   90.00
#
_symmetry.space_group_name_H-M   'P 1'
#
loop_
_entity.id
_entity.type
_entity.pdbx_description
1 polymer ?
#
loop_
_entity_poly.entity_id
_entity_poly.type
_entity_poly.pdbx_seq_one_letter_code
_entity_poly.pdbx_strand_id
1 'polypeptide(L)'
;ERETVAERIRDNMHELAKTGRWLGGTTPTGYASESVKSITVDGKTKKACKLKLLPDEAEIIYKIFDLYEQYDSLTMTETELLRQGVKTKTGRSFTRFSIKSILQNPVYLIADKDAYQYFVDNKAELFSPESDFDGIPAQSQEKGQAILHKLK
;
A
#
# COMPACT_ATOMS: atom_id res chain seq x y z
N GLU A 1 23.62 -22.52 -1.34
CA GLU A 1 22.76 -22.48 -0.13
C GLU A 1 22.09 -21.14 0.10
N ARG A 2 22.78 -20.00 -0.08
CA ARG A 2 22.19 -18.66 0.10
C ARG A 2 21.08 -18.34 -0.92
N GLU A 3 21.27 -18.72 -2.17
CA GLU A 3 20.24 -18.55 -3.22
C GLU A 3 18.98 -19.35 -2.90
N THR A 4 19.12 -20.59 -2.47
CA THR A 4 17.99 -21.47 -2.12
C THR A 4 17.18 -20.94 -0.94
N VAL A 5 17.85 -20.33 0.07
CA VAL A 5 17.16 -19.70 1.21
C VAL A 5 16.42 -18.43 0.76
N ALA A 6 17.04 -17.60 -0.08
CA ALA A 6 16.43 -16.41 -0.63
C ALA A 6 15.21 -16.72 -1.50
N GLU A 7 15.29 -17.77 -2.32
CA GLU A 7 14.15 -18.26 -3.13
C GLU A 7 12.99 -18.71 -2.25
N ARG A 8 13.25 -19.53 -1.22
CA ARG A 8 12.19 -19.98 -0.29
C ARG A 8 11.52 -18.82 0.45
N ILE A 9 12.29 -17.82 0.87
CA ILE A 9 11.74 -16.64 1.51
C ILE A 9 10.86 -15.87 0.53
N ARG A 10 11.31 -15.69 -0.71
CA ARG A 10 10.56 -15.03 -1.76
C ARG A 10 9.26 -15.76 -2.08
N ASP A 11 9.31 -17.08 -2.25
CA ASP A 11 8.14 -17.90 -2.53
C ASP A 11 7.13 -17.87 -1.39
N ASN A 12 7.58 -17.95 -0.14
CA ASN A 12 6.72 -17.83 1.03
C ASN A 12 6.06 -16.47 1.12
N MET A 13 6.79 -15.39 0.86
CA MET A 13 6.23 -14.04 0.83
C MET A 13 5.23 -13.88 -0.30
N HIS A 14 5.50 -14.50 -1.44
CA HIS A 14 4.60 -14.49 -2.60
C HIS A 14 3.27 -15.18 -2.29
N GLU A 15 3.30 -16.35 -1.67
CA GLU A 15 2.10 -17.07 -1.25
C GLU A 15 1.30 -16.29 -0.18
N LEU A 16 1.99 -15.67 0.78
CA LEU A 16 1.34 -14.80 1.77
C LEU A 16 0.69 -13.58 1.12
N ALA A 17 1.33 -13.00 0.10
CA ALA A 17 0.78 -11.87 -0.65
C ALA A 17 -0.54 -12.20 -1.34
N LYS A 18 -0.69 -13.41 -1.86
CA LYS A 18 -1.94 -13.89 -2.48
C LYS A 18 -3.11 -13.91 -1.49
N THR A 19 -2.85 -14.04 -0.19
CA THR A 19 -3.88 -14.02 0.86
C THR A 19 -4.37 -12.63 1.23
N GLY A 20 -3.78 -11.56 0.65
CA GLY A 20 -4.12 -10.18 0.97
C GLY A 20 -3.64 -9.69 2.33
N ARG A 21 -2.70 -10.38 2.96
CA ARG A 21 -2.17 -10.03 4.28
C ARG A 21 -0.99 -9.07 4.19
N TRP A 22 -0.85 -8.22 5.22
CA TRP A 22 0.33 -7.38 5.35
C TRP A 22 1.55 -8.22 5.73
N LEU A 23 2.61 -8.10 4.95
CA LEU A 23 3.80 -8.95 5.09
C LEU A 23 4.80 -8.45 6.16
N GLY A 24 4.50 -7.34 6.80
CA GLY A 24 5.36 -6.71 7.80
C GLY A 24 6.12 -5.50 7.28
N GLY A 25 7.02 -4.97 8.11
CA GLY A 25 7.74 -3.75 7.83
C GLY A 25 6.96 -2.49 8.19
N THR A 26 7.48 -1.34 7.76
CA THR A 26 6.84 -0.04 8.00
C THR A 26 5.57 0.09 7.17
N THR A 27 4.45 0.38 7.84
CA THR A 27 3.16 0.57 7.17
C THR A 27 3.15 1.87 6.36
N PRO A 28 2.40 1.92 5.24
CA PRO A 28 2.22 3.16 4.50
C PRO A 28 1.57 4.24 5.36
N THR A 29 1.87 5.51 5.08
CA THR A 29 1.20 6.64 5.75
C THR A 29 -0.30 6.53 5.57
N GLY A 30 -1.06 6.73 6.63
CA GLY A 30 -2.51 6.55 6.66
C GLY A 30 -2.97 5.20 7.18
N TYR A 31 -2.05 4.25 7.37
CA TYR A 31 -2.36 2.89 7.81
C TYR A 31 -1.49 2.42 8.96
N ALA A 32 -2.07 1.57 9.80
CA ALA A 32 -1.37 0.79 10.81
C ALA A 32 -1.59 -0.70 10.56
N SER A 33 -0.69 -1.53 11.05
CA SER A 33 -0.88 -2.99 11.01
C SER A 33 -1.75 -3.43 12.18
N GLU A 34 -2.77 -4.23 11.89
CA GLU A 34 -3.64 -4.85 12.89
C GLU A 34 -3.54 -6.37 12.81
N SER A 35 -3.30 -7.00 13.94
CA SER A 35 -3.26 -8.46 14.02
C SER A 35 -4.68 -9.04 13.91
N VAL A 36 -4.91 -9.91 12.92
CA VAL A 36 -6.24 -10.47 12.64
C VAL A 36 -6.41 -11.86 13.25
N LYS A 37 -5.45 -12.73 13.03
CA LYS A 37 -5.42 -14.11 13.59
C LYS A 37 -3.97 -14.63 13.55
N SER A 38 -3.67 -15.60 14.41
CA SER A 38 -2.47 -16.40 14.24
C SER A 38 -2.69 -17.48 13.17
N ILE A 39 -1.81 -17.54 12.20
CA ILE A 39 -1.79 -18.58 11.16
C ILE A 39 -0.63 -19.51 11.45
N THR A 40 -0.90 -20.80 11.46
CA THR A 40 0.18 -21.80 11.56
C THR A 40 0.65 -22.17 10.17
N VAL A 41 1.90 -21.81 9.86
CA VAL A 41 2.58 -22.18 8.63
C VAL A 41 3.82 -22.97 9.01
N ASP A 42 3.96 -24.17 8.48
CA ASP A 42 5.08 -25.10 8.77
C ASP A 42 5.33 -25.34 10.27
N GLY A 43 4.26 -25.53 11.05
CA GLY A 43 4.35 -25.77 12.48
C GLY A 43 4.74 -24.56 13.33
N LYS A 44 4.93 -23.39 12.72
CA LYS A 44 5.20 -22.11 13.41
C LYS A 44 3.99 -21.20 13.35
N THR A 45 3.56 -20.71 14.51
CA THR A 45 2.48 -19.75 14.60
C THR A 45 3.00 -18.35 14.19
N LYS A 46 2.51 -17.84 13.07
CA LYS A 46 2.79 -16.45 12.63
C LYS A 46 1.54 -15.60 12.80
N LYS A 47 1.70 -14.38 13.25
CA LYS A 47 0.60 -13.41 13.30
C LYS A 47 0.30 -12.92 11.88
N ALA A 48 -0.94 -13.13 11.44
CA ALA A 48 -1.42 -12.50 10.22
C ALA A 48 -1.85 -11.07 10.56
N CYS A 49 -1.39 -10.11 9.78
CA CYS A 49 -1.72 -8.70 9.93
C CYS A 49 -2.46 -8.18 8.70
N LYS A 50 -3.34 -7.22 8.90
CA LYS A 50 -3.94 -6.42 7.84
C LYS A 50 -3.67 -4.94 8.09
N LEU A 51 -3.84 -4.13 7.07
CA LEU A 51 -3.75 -2.68 7.21
C LEU A 51 -5.09 -2.13 7.74
N LYS A 52 -4.98 -1.27 8.74
CA LYS A 52 -6.10 -0.52 9.32
C LYS A 52 -5.92 0.96 9.00
N LEU A 53 -6.99 1.60 8.53
CA LEU A 53 -6.99 3.04 8.25
C LEU A 53 -6.83 3.84 9.55
N LEU A 54 -5.93 4.82 9.52
CA LEU A 54 -5.77 5.83 10.57
C LEU A 54 -6.36 7.16 10.06
N PRO A 55 -7.50 7.64 10.59
CA PRO A 55 -8.17 8.82 10.08
C PRO A 55 -7.32 10.08 10.05
N ASP A 56 -6.53 10.32 11.10
CA ASP A 56 -5.66 11.51 11.21
C ASP A 56 -4.56 11.52 10.13
N GLU A 57 -3.97 10.37 9.86
CA GLU A 57 -2.96 10.23 8.80
C GLU A 57 -3.60 10.21 7.40
N ALA A 58 -4.82 9.70 7.27
CA ALA A 58 -5.56 9.72 6.01
C ALA A 58 -5.83 11.15 5.53
N GLU A 59 -6.09 12.09 6.43
CA GLU A 59 -6.24 13.50 6.10
C GLU A 59 -4.98 14.08 5.44
N ILE A 60 -3.80 13.66 5.89
CA ILE A 60 -2.52 14.04 5.28
C ILE A 60 -2.43 13.55 3.85
N ILE A 61 -2.85 12.32 3.60
CA ILE A 61 -2.86 11.73 2.25
C ILE A 61 -3.82 12.49 1.33
N TYR A 62 -5.04 12.78 1.77
CA TYR A 62 -5.99 13.59 1.01
C TYR A 62 -5.41 14.97 0.67
N LYS A 63 -4.77 15.62 1.65
CA LYS A 63 -4.10 16.90 1.44
C LYS A 63 -3.00 16.84 0.38
N ILE A 64 -2.19 15.77 0.39
CA ILE A 64 -1.14 15.57 -0.62
C ILE A 64 -1.74 15.44 -2.02
N PHE A 65 -2.77 14.63 -2.19
CA PHE A 65 -3.46 14.47 -3.48
C PHE A 65 -4.10 15.78 -3.94
N ASP A 66 -4.80 16.49 -3.06
CA ASP A 66 -5.44 17.78 -3.38
C ASP A 66 -4.43 18.85 -3.80
N LEU A 67 -3.32 18.97 -3.08
CA LEU A 67 -2.27 19.94 -3.41
C LEU A 67 -1.59 19.58 -4.74
N TYR A 68 -1.34 18.31 -5.00
CA TYR A 68 -0.76 17.90 -6.27
C TYR A 68 -1.72 18.15 -7.43
N GLU A 69 -3.00 17.87 -7.27
CA GLU A 69 -4.03 18.18 -8.26
C GLU A 69 -4.12 19.68 -8.55
N GLN A 70 -4.00 20.51 -7.51
CA GLN A 70 -4.04 21.97 -7.63
C GLN A 70 -2.80 22.54 -8.33
N TYR A 71 -1.62 22.08 -8.00
CA TYR A 71 -0.36 22.67 -8.46
C TYR A 71 0.29 21.92 -9.64
N ASP A 72 -0.05 20.65 -9.84
CA ASP A 72 0.60 19.75 -10.82
C ASP A 72 2.14 19.76 -10.70
N SER A 73 2.65 19.90 -9.48
CA SER A 73 4.07 20.05 -9.19
C SER A 73 4.44 19.42 -7.85
N LEU A 74 5.39 18.50 -7.87
CA LEU A 74 5.94 17.90 -6.64
C LEU A 74 6.63 18.95 -5.76
N THR A 75 7.36 19.87 -6.36
CA THR A 75 8.08 20.92 -5.64
C THR A 75 7.13 21.88 -4.94
N MET A 76 6.06 22.29 -5.59
CA MET A 76 5.05 23.15 -5.00
C MET A 76 4.29 22.45 -3.87
N THR A 77 3.99 21.18 -4.05
CA THR A 77 3.35 20.34 -3.02
C THR A 77 4.26 20.20 -1.79
N GLU A 78 5.55 19.92 -1.99
CA GLU A 78 6.54 19.87 -0.92
C GLU A 78 6.62 21.19 -0.14
N THR A 79 6.71 22.30 -0.85
CA THR A 79 6.80 23.65 -0.26
C THR A 79 5.57 23.96 0.58
N GLU A 80 4.38 23.65 0.07
CA GLU A 80 3.13 23.92 0.77
C GLU A 80 2.96 23.05 2.02
N LEU A 81 3.31 21.76 1.94
CA LEU A 81 3.31 20.88 3.10
C LEU A 81 4.30 21.34 4.17
N LEU A 82 5.47 21.80 3.77
CA LEU A 82 6.47 22.37 4.67
C LEU A 82 5.94 23.64 5.34
N ARG A 83 5.31 24.52 4.57
CA ARG A 83 4.69 25.77 5.08
C ARG A 83 3.59 25.49 6.11
N GLN A 84 2.79 24.45 5.90
CA GLN A 84 1.72 24.03 6.81
C GLN A 84 2.22 23.21 8.00
N GLY A 85 3.51 22.88 8.07
CA GLY A 85 4.11 22.11 9.16
C GLY A 85 3.67 20.65 9.20
N VAL A 86 3.25 20.08 8.07
CA VAL A 86 2.85 18.68 7.97
C VAL A 86 4.07 17.77 8.05
N LYS A 87 4.02 16.77 8.92
CA LYS A 87 5.13 15.84 9.19
C LYS A 87 4.76 14.40 8.85
N THR A 88 5.79 13.60 8.55
CA THR A 88 5.69 12.15 8.36
C THR A 88 5.46 11.44 9.70
N LYS A 89 5.20 10.13 9.67
CA LYS A 89 5.10 9.28 10.88
C LYS A 89 6.32 9.39 11.80
N THR A 90 7.49 9.64 11.23
CA THR A 90 8.77 9.78 11.96
C THR A 90 9.09 11.21 12.36
N GLY A 91 8.17 12.16 12.17
CA GLY A 91 8.35 13.57 12.51
C GLY A 91 9.22 14.36 11.53
N ARG A 92 9.53 13.80 10.37
CA ARG A 92 10.30 14.46 9.31
C ARG A 92 9.36 15.21 8.34
N SER A 93 9.92 16.15 7.59
CA SER A 93 9.22 16.81 6.50
C SER A 93 9.04 15.88 5.31
N PHE A 94 7.94 16.04 4.58
CA PHE A 94 7.74 15.34 3.31
C PHE A 94 8.67 15.90 2.24
N THR A 95 9.38 15.00 1.56
CA THR A 95 10.24 15.35 0.42
C THR A 95 9.50 15.08 -0.90
N ARG A 96 9.97 15.66 -2.00
CA ARG A 96 9.45 15.35 -3.34
C ARG A 96 9.40 13.86 -3.64
N PHE A 97 10.41 13.11 -3.20
CA PHE A 97 10.49 11.68 -3.39
C PHE A 97 9.43 10.93 -2.58
N SER A 98 9.20 11.32 -1.33
CA SER A 98 8.14 10.76 -0.48
C SER A 98 6.75 11.04 -1.07
N ILE A 99 6.51 12.26 -1.54
CA ILE A 99 5.26 12.66 -2.16
C ILE A 99 5.01 11.86 -3.44
N LYS A 100 6.01 11.75 -4.30
CA LYS A 100 5.94 10.94 -5.52
C LYS A 100 5.62 9.47 -5.21
N SER A 101 6.29 8.90 -4.21
CA SER A 101 6.04 7.52 -3.79
C SER A 101 4.61 7.32 -3.29
N ILE A 102 4.05 8.27 -2.56
CA ILE A 102 2.66 8.23 -2.09
C ILE A 102 1.69 8.32 -3.28
N LEU A 103 1.89 9.25 -4.20
CA LEU A 103 1.02 9.43 -5.36
C LEU A 103 1.01 8.22 -6.30
N GLN A 104 2.11 7.48 -6.36
CA GLN A 104 2.26 6.29 -7.20
C GLN A 104 1.94 4.98 -6.46
N ASN A 105 1.70 5.03 -5.15
CA ASN A 105 1.46 3.83 -4.36
C ASN A 105 0.02 3.34 -4.55
N PRO A 106 -0.17 2.14 -5.12
CA PRO A 106 -1.51 1.59 -5.36
C PRO A 106 -2.31 1.32 -4.08
N VAL A 107 -1.71 1.37 -2.89
CA VAL A 107 -2.42 1.24 -1.61
C VAL A 107 -3.49 2.31 -1.41
N TYR A 108 -3.35 3.45 -2.05
CA TYR A 108 -4.31 4.57 -1.99
C TYR A 108 -5.34 4.55 -3.13
N LEU A 109 -5.25 3.58 -4.02
CA LEU A 109 -6.13 3.45 -5.17
C LEU A 109 -7.49 2.87 -4.76
N ILE A 110 -8.55 3.37 -5.36
CA ILE A 110 -9.85 2.73 -5.32
C ILE A 110 -9.83 1.54 -6.28
N ALA A 111 -10.20 0.36 -5.78
CA ALA A 111 -10.22 -0.85 -6.59
C ALA A 111 -11.51 -0.90 -7.43
N ASP A 112 -11.54 -0.18 -8.52
CA ASP A 112 -12.61 -0.17 -9.51
C ASP A 112 -12.17 -0.83 -10.84
N LYS A 113 -13.05 -0.85 -11.81
CA LYS A 113 -12.77 -1.44 -13.12
C LYS A 113 -11.65 -0.73 -13.88
N ASP A 114 -11.54 0.58 -13.71
CA ASP A 114 -10.47 1.37 -14.34
C ASP A 114 -9.12 1.00 -13.74
N ALA A 115 -9.07 0.79 -12.42
CA ALA A 115 -7.89 0.28 -11.75
C ALA A 115 -7.51 -1.13 -12.23
N TYR A 116 -8.48 -2.02 -12.39
CA TYR A 116 -8.23 -3.35 -12.94
C TYR A 116 -7.61 -3.26 -14.35
N GLN A 117 -8.20 -2.47 -15.23
CA GLN A 117 -7.71 -2.26 -16.60
C GLN A 117 -6.30 -1.65 -16.61
N TYR A 118 -6.05 -0.68 -15.73
CA TYR A 118 -4.71 -0.09 -15.57
C TYR A 118 -3.64 -1.16 -15.23
N PHE A 119 -3.94 -2.07 -14.31
CA PHE A 119 -3.01 -3.14 -13.96
C PHE A 119 -2.80 -4.14 -15.09
N VAL A 120 -3.87 -4.49 -15.82
CA VAL A 120 -3.79 -5.36 -17.00
C VAL A 120 -2.90 -4.72 -18.08
N ASP A 121 -3.10 -3.45 -18.39
CA ASP A 121 -2.33 -2.72 -19.40
C ASP A 121 -0.85 -2.61 -19.04
N ASN A 122 -0.54 -2.50 -17.74
CA ASN A 122 0.82 -2.49 -17.24
C ASN A 122 1.41 -3.89 -16.99
N LYS A 123 0.74 -4.94 -17.43
CA LYS A 123 1.16 -6.34 -17.30
C LYS A 123 1.44 -6.75 -15.85
N ALA A 124 0.70 -6.18 -14.91
CA ALA A 124 0.76 -6.59 -13.51
C ALA A 124 0.13 -7.97 -13.34
N GLU A 125 0.71 -8.77 -12.47
CA GLU A 125 0.14 -10.06 -12.11
C GLU A 125 -0.98 -9.86 -11.08
N LEU A 126 -2.21 -10.10 -11.49
CA LEU A 126 -3.39 -9.97 -10.65
C LEU A 126 -3.83 -11.34 -10.13
N PHE A 127 -4.03 -11.44 -8.83
CA PHE A 127 -4.55 -12.64 -8.17
C PHE A 127 -6.06 -12.57 -7.90
N SER A 128 -6.63 -11.36 -7.94
CA SER A 128 -8.06 -11.14 -7.77
C SER A 128 -8.74 -11.00 -9.11
N PRO A 129 -9.94 -11.60 -9.29
CA PRO A 129 -10.72 -11.43 -10.50
C PRO A 129 -11.27 -10.00 -10.62
N GLU A 130 -11.67 -9.60 -11.81
CA GLU A 130 -12.28 -8.28 -12.08
C GLU A 130 -13.47 -7.98 -11.17
N SER A 131 -14.25 -9.01 -10.82
CA SER A 131 -15.41 -8.88 -9.92
C SER A 131 -15.08 -8.36 -8.52
N ASP A 132 -13.83 -8.48 -8.09
CA ASP A 132 -13.37 -7.99 -6.78
C ASP A 132 -13.04 -6.48 -6.81
N PHE A 133 -13.07 -5.88 -8.00
CA PHE A 133 -12.87 -4.45 -8.22
C PHE A 133 -14.22 -3.73 -8.22
N ASP A 134 -14.81 -3.60 -7.05
CA ASP A 134 -16.17 -3.12 -6.83
C ASP A 134 -16.27 -1.64 -6.42
N GLY A 135 -15.16 -0.91 -6.49
CA GLY A 135 -15.09 0.51 -6.13
C GLY A 135 -14.91 0.76 -4.64
N ILE A 136 -14.74 -0.27 -3.83
CA ILE A 136 -14.39 -0.12 -2.42
C ILE A 136 -12.88 0.01 -2.30
N PRO A 137 -12.35 0.91 -1.44
CA PRO A 137 -10.91 1.03 -1.24
C PRO A 137 -10.25 -0.30 -0.94
N ALA A 138 -9.17 -0.61 -1.65
CA ALA A 138 -8.49 -1.90 -1.59
C ALA A 138 -8.15 -2.35 -0.16
N GLN A 139 -7.97 -1.40 0.77
CA GLN A 139 -7.61 -1.67 2.16
C GLN A 139 -8.77 -2.07 3.05
N SER A 140 -10.00 -1.78 2.66
CA SER A 140 -11.19 -2.14 3.44
C SER A 140 -11.60 -3.59 3.25
N GLN A 141 -11.03 -4.26 2.25
CA GLN A 141 -11.30 -5.66 1.95
C GLN A 141 -10.06 -6.53 2.18
N GLU A 142 -10.28 -7.72 2.69
CA GLU A 142 -9.21 -8.74 2.79
C GLU A 142 -8.62 -9.09 1.42
N LYS A 143 -9.39 -8.89 0.35
CA LYS A 143 -9.03 -9.15 -1.04
C LYS A 143 -8.15 -8.07 -1.67
N GLY A 144 -8.28 -6.82 -1.23
CA GLY A 144 -7.60 -5.68 -1.85
C GLY A 144 -6.09 -5.68 -1.68
N GLN A 145 -5.57 -6.29 -0.63
CA GLN A 145 -4.13 -6.34 -0.39
C GLN A 145 -3.40 -7.29 -1.36
N ALA A 146 -4.10 -8.27 -1.92
CA ALA A 146 -3.53 -9.15 -2.93
C ALA A 146 -3.21 -8.41 -4.25
N ILE A 147 -3.93 -7.31 -4.52
CA ILE A 147 -3.73 -6.44 -5.69
C ILE A 147 -2.42 -5.65 -5.58
N LEU A 148 -1.99 -5.34 -4.35
CA LEU A 148 -0.93 -4.38 -4.09
C LEU A 148 0.50 -4.92 -4.25
N HIS A 149 0.66 -6.23 -4.42
CA HIS A 149 1.97 -6.85 -4.19
C HIS A 149 2.91 -6.91 -5.39
N LYS A 150 2.53 -6.42 -6.58
CA LYS A 150 3.38 -6.56 -7.76
C LYS A 150 3.44 -5.36 -8.71
N LEU A 151 3.56 -4.16 -8.18
CA LEU A 151 4.03 -3.03 -8.97
C LEU A 151 5.52 -2.77 -8.65
N LYS A 152 6.34 -3.76 -8.94
CA LYS A 152 7.80 -3.53 -9.03
C LYS A 152 8.23 -3.60 -10.46
#